data_c9c5b85f48c1784e4089f84ec59a6a37
#
_entry.id   c9c5b85f48c1784e4089f84ec59a6a37
#
_cell.length_a   1.000
_cell.length_b   1.000
_cell.length_c   1.000
_cell.angle_alpha   90.00
_cell.angle_beta   90.00
_cell.angle_gamma   90.00
#
_symmetry.space_group_name_H-M   'P 1'
#
loop_
_entity.id
_entity.type
_entity.pdbx_description
1 polymer ?
#
loop_
_entity_poly.entity_id
_entity_poly.type
_entity_poly.pdbx_seq_one_letter_code
_entity_poly.pdbx_strand_id
1 'polypeptide(L)'
;RPDNASVPGSVSQVKECTLALMQLSKNSGITVFVVGHVNKEGAIAGPKVLEHMVDCVLYFEGERSTSYRLLRAEKNRFGSTNELGVFEMMDQGLREVPNPSEMLLAGRPLHTPGTCVACVMEGSRPILAEVQALVTRSALSDFNRAVLLLAVMEKRGGLNLGGSDAYINVIGGLKLD
;
A
#
# COMPACT_ATOMS: atom_id res chain seq x y z
N ARG A 1 -10.25 -31.75 2.84
CA ARG A 1 -10.15 -33.03 2.14
C ARG A 1 -10.28 -34.15 3.18
N PRO A 2 -11.20 -35.10 3.04
CA PRO A 2 -11.46 -36.10 4.08
C PRO A 2 -10.29 -37.06 4.32
N ASP A 3 -9.36 -37.15 3.38
CA ASP A 3 -8.22 -38.06 3.45
C ASP A 3 -7.00 -37.47 4.19
N ASN A 4 -7.06 -36.20 4.61
CA ASN A 4 -5.98 -35.58 5.36
C ASN A 4 -6.28 -35.64 6.86
N ALA A 5 -5.46 -36.38 7.60
CA ALA A 5 -5.58 -36.54 9.06
C ALA A 5 -5.21 -35.25 9.85
N SER A 6 -4.83 -34.17 9.14
CA SER A 6 -4.46 -32.89 9.79
C SER A 6 -5.73 -32.11 10.18
N VAL A 7 -5.58 -31.31 11.23
CA VAL A 7 -6.64 -30.37 11.70
C VAL A 7 -7.04 -29.42 10.57
N PRO A 8 -8.36 -29.15 10.38
CA PRO A 8 -8.83 -28.17 9.41
C PRO A 8 -8.11 -26.83 9.53
N GLY A 9 -7.62 -26.29 8.41
CA GLY A 9 -6.86 -25.04 8.38
C GLY A 9 -5.37 -25.18 8.74
N SER A 10 -4.88 -26.41 8.98
CA SER A 10 -3.44 -26.63 9.22
C SER A 10 -2.61 -26.33 7.97
N VAL A 11 -1.33 -26.00 8.19
CA VAL A 11 -0.34 -25.72 7.14
C VAL A 11 -0.28 -26.84 6.09
N SER A 12 -0.32 -28.10 6.54
CA SER A 12 -0.30 -29.28 5.68
C SER A 12 -1.52 -29.34 4.78
N GLN A 13 -2.70 -29.15 5.35
CA GLN A 13 -3.97 -29.21 4.60
C GLN A 13 -4.07 -28.09 3.58
N VAL A 14 -3.70 -26.86 3.95
CA VAL A 14 -3.69 -25.72 3.05
C VAL A 14 -2.74 -25.96 1.88
N LYS A 15 -1.55 -26.50 2.15
CA LYS A 15 -0.56 -26.87 1.12
C LYS A 15 -1.09 -27.91 0.15
N GLU A 16 -1.69 -28.98 0.64
CA GLU A 16 -2.26 -30.02 -0.22
C GLU A 16 -3.42 -29.52 -1.08
N CYS A 17 -4.34 -28.75 -0.50
CA CYS A 17 -5.44 -28.15 -1.26
C CYS A 17 -4.91 -27.23 -2.36
N THR A 18 -3.90 -26.43 -2.07
CA THR A 18 -3.30 -25.54 -3.05
C THR A 18 -2.61 -26.30 -4.17
N LEU A 19 -1.88 -27.39 -3.85
CA LEU A 19 -1.28 -28.25 -4.87
C LEU A 19 -2.34 -28.85 -5.80
N ALA A 20 -3.45 -29.33 -5.24
CA ALA A 20 -4.55 -29.88 -6.03
C ALA A 20 -5.18 -28.82 -6.96
N LEU A 21 -5.40 -27.60 -6.47
CA LEU A 21 -5.91 -26.49 -7.25
C LEU A 21 -4.93 -26.07 -8.35
N MET A 22 -3.63 -26.05 -8.08
CA MET A 22 -2.60 -25.75 -9.06
C MET A 22 -2.55 -26.81 -10.18
N GLN A 23 -2.66 -28.10 -9.83
CA GLN A 23 -2.73 -29.19 -10.78
C GLN A 23 -3.97 -29.07 -11.67
N LEU A 24 -5.13 -28.79 -11.07
CA LEU A 24 -6.38 -28.54 -11.81
C LEU A 24 -6.20 -27.37 -12.78
N SER A 25 -5.68 -26.24 -12.31
CA SER A 25 -5.42 -25.05 -13.14
C SER A 25 -4.55 -25.38 -14.34
N LYS A 26 -3.42 -26.07 -14.11
CA LYS A 26 -2.47 -26.42 -15.19
C LYS A 26 -3.04 -27.42 -16.19
N ASN A 27 -3.80 -28.41 -15.72
CA ASN A 27 -4.32 -29.46 -16.58
C ASN A 27 -5.56 -29.01 -17.39
N SER A 28 -6.33 -28.07 -16.83
CA SER A 28 -7.62 -27.64 -17.43
C SER A 28 -7.56 -26.24 -18.03
N GLY A 29 -6.44 -25.51 -17.91
CA GLY A 29 -6.31 -24.13 -18.38
C GLY A 29 -7.24 -23.14 -17.65
N ILE A 30 -7.70 -23.51 -16.45
CA ILE A 30 -8.62 -22.68 -15.66
C ILE A 30 -7.80 -21.78 -14.72
N THR A 31 -8.10 -20.48 -14.70
CA THR A 31 -7.52 -19.56 -13.74
C THR A 31 -8.17 -19.76 -12.37
N VAL A 32 -7.35 -19.95 -11.33
CA VAL A 32 -7.81 -20.16 -9.96
C VAL A 32 -7.35 -19.00 -9.09
N PHE A 33 -8.29 -18.36 -8.41
CA PHE A 33 -8.02 -17.35 -7.38
C PHE A 33 -8.23 -17.97 -6.00
N VAL A 34 -7.19 -17.89 -5.16
CA VAL A 34 -7.24 -18.30 -3.75
C VAL A 34 -7.26 -17.05 -2.90
N VAL A 35 -8.35 -16.82 -2.18
CA VAL A 35 -8.49 -15.66 -1.28
C VAL A 35 -8.07 -16.09 0.13
N GLY A 36 -7.14 -15.35 0.69
CA GLY A 36 -6.66 -15.53 2.06
C GLY A 36 -6.80 -14.25 2.88
N HIS A 37 -6.66 -14.38 4.19
CA HIS A 37 -6.63 -13.25 5.11
C HIS A 37 -5.22 -13.05 5.65
N VAL A 38 -4.79 -11.80 5.77
CA VAL A 38 -3.58 -11.41 6.53
C VAL A 38 -3.99 -11.22 8.00
N ASN A 39 -3.18 -11.71 8.91
CA ASN A 39 -3.36 -11.43 10.34
C ASN A 39 -2.92 -9.99 10.66
N LYS A 40 -3.13 -9.56 11.94
CA LYS A 40 -2.77 -8.21 12.40
C LYS A 40 -1.27 -7.88 12.28
N GLU A 41 -0.42 -8.88 12.12
CA GLU A 41 1.03 -8.77 11.99
C GLU A 41 1.46 -8.68 10.51
N GLY A 42 0.51 -8.60 9.57
CA GLY A 42 0.77 -8.53 8.14
C GLY A 42 1.22 -9.86 7.52
N ALA A 43 1.22 -10.95 8.29
CA ALA A 43 1.49 -12.28 7.77
C ALA A 43 0.20 -12.95 7.27
N ILE A 44 0.29 -13.69 6.18
CA ILE A 44 -0.84 -14.49 5.69
C ILE A 44 -1.24 -15.50 6.78
N ALA A 45 -2.52 -15.54 7.13
CA ALA A 45 -3.10 -16.55 7.99
C ALA A 45 -3.08 -17.89 7.22
N GLY A 46 -2.00 -18.59 7.35
CA GLY A 46 -1.59 -19.74 6.58
C GLY A 46 -0.15 -19.55 6.12
N PRO A 47 0.52 -20.60 5.70
CA PRO A 47 1.97 -20.51 5.55
C PRO A 47 2.34 -19.58 4.39
N LYS A 48 3.37 -18.78 4.58
CA LYS A 48 4.18 -18.13 3.51
C LYS A 48 4.53 -19.10 2.36
N VAL A 49 4.40 -20.39 2.62
CA VAL A 49 4.51 -21.48 1.64
C VAL A 49 3.60 -21.27 0.43
N LEU A 50 2.39 -20.70 0.59
CA LEU A 50 1.49 -20.43 -0.53
C LEU A 50 2.06 -19.40 -1.50
N GLU A 51 2.71 -18.37 -0.99
CA GLU A 51 3.35 -17.32 -1.81
C GLU A 51 4.42 -17.91 -2.74
N HIS A 52 5.15 -18.93 -2.26
CA HIS A 52 6.17 -19.62 -3.08
C HIS A 52 5.57 -20.57 -4.12
N MET A 53 4.38 -21.12 -3.84
CA MET A 53 3.73 -22.10 -4.70
C MET A 53 2.99 -21.48 -5.87
N VAL A 54 2.28 -20.39 -5.65
CA VAL A 54 1.43 -19.74 -6.66
C VAL A 54 2.23 -18.89 -7.64
N ASP A 55 1.64 -18.62 -8.81
CA ASP A 55 2.30 -17.85 -9.87
C ASP A 55 2.22 -16.34 -9.63
N CYS A 56 1.18 -15.87 -8.97
CA CYS A 56 0.97 -14.48 -8.63
C CYS A 56 0.47 -14.33 -7.20
N VAL A 57 0.98 -13.33 -6.49
CA VAL A 57 0.52 -12.92 -5.15
C VAL A 57 0.13 -11.46 -5.21
N LEU A 58 -1.11 -11.18 -4.86
CA LEU A 58 -1.66 -9.84 -4.81
C LEU A 58 -2.05 -9.51 -3.37
N TYR A 59 -1.54 -8.39 -2.86
CA TYR A 59 -1.95 -7.83 -1.58
C TYR A 59 -3.04 -6.79 -1.80
N PHE A 60 -4.07 -6.90 -0.99
CA PHE A 60 -5.17 -5.94 -0.96
C PHE A 60 -5.04 -5.12 0.32
N GLU A 61 -4.53 -3.91 0.19
CA GLU A 61 -4.22 -3.01 1.29
C GLU A 61 -5.29 -1.94 1.45
N GLY A 62 -5.55 -1.51 2.67
CA GLY A 62 -6.45 -0.40 2.94
C GLY A 62 -6.62 -0.16 4.43
N GLU A 63 -6.67 1.10 4.81
CA GLU A 63 -6.96 1.51 6.17
C GLU A 63 -8.47 1.59 6.40
N ARG A 64 -8.91 1.33 7.64
CA ARG A 64 -10.33 1.41 8.01
C ARG A 64 -10.90 2.82 7.92
N SER A 65 -10.03 3.81 8.01
CA SER A 65 -10.37 5.24 7.97
C SER A 65 -10.57 5.78 6.57
N THR A 66 -10.16 5.03 5.53
CA THR A 66 -10.25 5.46 4.14
C THR A 66 -11.17 4.56 3.33
N SER A 67 -11.93 5.14 2.38
CA SER A 67 -12.75 4.38 1.44
C SER A 67 -11.91 3.68 0.36
N TYR A 68 -10.62 4.00 0.27
CA TYR A 68 -9.75 3.49 -0.78
C TYR A 68 -9.08 2.18 -0.41
N ARG A 69 -8.81 1.37 -1.46
CA ARG A 69 -8.08 0.12 -1.37
C ARG A 69 -7.03 0.08 -2.47
N LEU A 70 -5.84 -0.37 -2.11
CA LEU A 70 -4.73 -0.56 -3.04
C LEU A 70 -4.56 -2.04 -3.31
N LEU A 71 -4.43 -2.42 -4.57
CA LEU A 71 -4.09 -3.76 -5.00
C LEU A 71 -2.67 -3.76 -5.53
N ARG A 72 -1.77 -4.41 -4.81
CA ARG A 72 -0.34 -4.44 -5.10
C ARG A 72 0.11 -5.86 -5.43
N ALA A 73 0.89 -6.01 -6.49
CA ALA A 73 1.53 -7.27 -6.81
C ALA A 73 2.81 -7.45 -5.98
N GLU A 74 2.86 -8.45 -5.11
CA GLU A 74 4.04 -8.84 -4.35
C GLU A 74 4.91 -9.83 -5.13
N LYS A 75 4.26 -10.70 -5.90
CA LYS A 75 4.90 -11.67 -6.78
C LYS A 75 4.11 -11.79 -8.08
N ASN A 76 4.82 -11.81 -9.20
CA ASN A 76 4.22 -12.05 -10.51
C ASN A 76 5.23 -12.75 -11.42
N ARG A 77 4.99 -14.01 -11.74
CA ARG A 77 5.86 -14.79 -12.65
C ARG A 77 5.75 -14.35 -14.11
N PHE A 78 4.67 -13.66 -14.47
CA PHE A 78 4.34 -13.35 -15.87
C PHE A 78 4.52 -11.88 -16.22
N GLY A 79 4.95 -11.05 -15.27
CA GLY A 79 5.11 -9.62 -15.50
C GLY A 79 5.71 -8.87 -14.31
N SER A 80 5.60 -7.54 -14.38
CA SER A 80 6.09 -6.65 -13.35
C SER A 80 5.27 -6.75 -12.06
N THR A 81 5.93 -6.51 -10.92
CA THR A 81 5.29 -6.29 -9.60
C THR A 81 5.12 -4.81 -9.28
N ASN A 82 5.55 -3.91 -10.18
CA ASN A 82 5.47 -2.46 -9.94
C ASN A 82 4.09 -1.86 -10.27
N GLU A 83 3.15 -2.68 -10.71
CA GLU A 83 1.79 -2.23 -11.03
C GLU A 83 0.95 -2.08 -9.76
N LEU A 84 0.15 -1.00 -9.73
CA LEU A 84 -0.73 -0.67 -8.62
C LEU A 84 -2.14 -0.42 -9.13
N GLY A 85 -3.10 -1.17 -8.58
CA GLY A 85 -4.53 -0.91 -8.75
C GLY A 85 -5.06 -0.07 -7.60
N VAL A 86 -5.84 0.96 -7.90
CA VAL A 86 -6.52 1.77 -6.88
C VAL A 86 -8.02 1.60 -7.03
N PHE A 87 -8.69 1.27 -5.93
CA PHE A 87 -10.12 1.04 -5.86
C PHE A 87 -10.74 1.86 -4.75
N GLU A 88 -11.99 2.22 -4.93
CA GLU A 88 -12.82 2.86 -3.91
C GLU A 88 -13.89 1.89 -3.44
N MET A 89 -14.09 1.80 -2.12
CA MET A 89 -15.14 1.01 -1.52
C MET A 89 -16.46 1.79 -1.55
N MET A 90 -17.41 1.29 -2.31
CA MET A 90 -18.76 1.85 -2.45
C MET A 90 -19.76 0.90 -1.81
N ASP A 91 -21.01 1.36 -1.60
CA ASP A 91 -22.10 0.51 -1.09
C ASP A 91 -22.38 -0.71 -1.98
N GLN A 92 -22.10 -0.58 -3.27
CA GLN A 92 -22.29 -1.64 -4.27
C GLN A 92 -21.03 -2.51 -4.48
N GLY A 93 -19.95 -2.30 -3.73
CA GLY A 93 -18.67 -3.00 -3.84
C GLY A 93 -17.51 -2.09 -4.28
N LEU A 94 -16.48 -2.71 -4.83
CA LEU A 94 -15.28 -1.99 -5.27
C LEU A 94 -15.46 -1.37 -6.64
N ARG A 95 -15.09 -0.11 -6.76
CA ARG A 95 -15.01 0.63 -8.02
C ARG A 95 -13.56 0.99 -8.32
N GLU A 96 -13.12 0.76 -9.54
CA GLU A 96 -11.80 1.20 -9.99
C GLU A 96 -11.69 2.73 -9.98
N VAL A 97 -10.53 3.23 -9.54
CA VAL A 97 -10.15 4.65 -9.60
C VAL A 97 -9.09 4.81 -10.70
N PRO A 98 -9.49 5.22 -11.92
CA PRO A 98 -8.55 5.29 -13.05
C PRO A 98 -7.53 6.42 -12.88
N ASN A 99 -7.87 7.49 -12.18
CA ASN A 99 -6.97 8.61 -11.89
C ASN A 99 -6.90 8.90 -10.38
N PRO A 100 -6.01 8.21 -9.65
CA PRO A 100 -5.83 8.47 -8.22
C PRO A 100 -5.38 9.89 -7.89
N SER A 101 -4.61 10.53 -8.76
CA SER A 101 -4.14 11.90 -8.56
C SER A 101 -5.30 12.89 -8.51
N GLU A 102 -6.26 12.78 -9.42
CA GLU A 102 -7.46 13.62 -9.42
C GLU A 102 -8.27 13.46 -8.14
N MET A 103 -8.44 12.21 -7.70
CA MET A 103 -9.14 11.88 -6.48
C MET A 103 -8.45 12.47 -5.24
N LEU A 104 -7.12 12.29 -5.12
CA LEU A 104 -6.36 12.77 -3.96
C LEU A 104 -6.25 14.30 -3.90
N LEU A 105 -6.40 14.97 -5.05
CA LEU A 105 -6.39 16.43 -5.13
C LEU A 105 -7.79 17.05 -5.08
N ALA A 106 -8.84 16.23 -5.12
CA ALA A 106 -10.21 16.70 -5.06
C ALA A 106 -10.49 17.39 -3.71
N GLY A 107 -11.07 18.59 -3.77
CA GLY A 107 -11.46 19.35 -2.56
C GLY A 107 -10.31 20.00 -1.80
N ARG A 108 -9.06 19.96 -2.31
CA ARG A 108 -7.93 20.62 -1.66
C ARG A 108 -8.16 22.14 -1.59
N PRO A 109 -7.81 22.80 -0.47
CA PRO A 109 -7.83 24.23 -0.39
C PRO A 109 -6.77 24.84 -1.30
N LEU A 110 -7.16 25.82 -2.13
CA LEU A 110 -6.22 26.54 -2.99
C LEU A 110 -5.58 27.69 -2.22
N HIS A 111 -4.30 27.95 -2.47
CA HIS A 111 -3.54 29.05 -1.88
C HIS A 111 -3.48 29.05 -0.34
N THR A 112 -3.53 27.87 0.28
CA THR A 112 -3.40 27.73 1.73
C THR A 112 -1.92 27.53 2.08
N PRO A 113 -1.35 28.38 2.96
CA PRO A 113 0.02 28.17 3.44
C PRO A 113 0.19 26.81 4.11
N GLY A 114 1.35 26.19 3.94
CA GLY A 114 1.66 24.89 4.51
C GLY A 114 1.14 23.71 3.69
N THR A 115 0.62 23.93 2.49
CA THR A 115 0.19 22.86 1.57
C THR A 115 0.93 22.93 0.24
N CYS A 116 1.31 21.79 -0.30
CA CYS A 116 1.86 21.68 -1.64
C CYS A 116 1.40 20.38 -2.31
N VAL A 117 1.51 20.32 -3.63
CA VAL A 117 1.32 19.08 -4.38
C VAL A 117 2.68 18.48 -4.66
N ALA A 118 2.88 17.25 -4.25
CA ALA A 118 4.06 16.46 -4.55
C ALA A 118 3.72 15.28 -5.46
N CYS A 119 4.68 14.86 -6.27
CA CYS A 119 4.61 13.63 -7.04
C CYS A 119 5.29 12.53 -6.23
N VAL A 120 4.52 11.52 -5.86
CA VAL A 120 4.99 10.34 -5.14
C VAL A 120 4.97 9.15 -6.09
N MET A 121 6.04 8.35 -6.09
CA MET A 121 6.09 7.12 -6.87
C MET A 121 5.55 5.96 -6.05
N GLU A 122 4.48 5.36 -6.52
CA GLU A 122 3.94 4.11 -5.98
C GLU A 122 4.17 2.97 -6.99
N GLY A 123 5.23 2.19 -6.75
CA GLY A 123 5.73 1.27 -7.77
C GLY A 123 6.27 2.02 -8.98
N SER A 124 5.73 1.74 -10.16
CA SER A 124 6.04 2.45 -11.42
C SER A 124 5.10 3.63 -11.70
N ARG A 125 4.07 3.84 -10.88
CA ARG A 125 3.02 4.83 -11.13
C ARG A 125 3.27 6.14 -10.40
N PRO A 126 3.40 7.28 -11.09
CA PRO A 126 3.43 8.59 -10.45
C PRO A 126 2.02 8.95 -9.97
N ILE A 127 1.91 9.36 -8.72
CA ILE A 127 0.66 9.81 -8.09
C ILE A 127 0.88 11.21 -7.53
N LEU A 128 0.01 12.14 -7.87
CA LEU A 128 0.02 13.47 -7.28
C LEU A 128 -0.79 13.44 -5.97
N ALA A 129 -0.18 13.88 -4.90
CA ALA A 129 -0.81 13.93 -3.59
C ALA A 129 -0.59 15.30 -2.93
N GLU A 130 -1.52 15.72 -2.10
CA GLU A 130 -1.34 16.90 -1.27
C GLU A 130 -0.48 16.54 -0.06
N VAL A 131 0.56 17.32 0.15
CA VAL A 131 1.41 17.27 1.34
C VAL A 131 1.13 18.51 2.17
N GLN A 132 0.81 18.30 3.43
CA GLN A 132 0.57 19.36 4.40
C GLN A 132 1.72 19.40 5.39
N ALA A 133 2.26 20.58 5.66
CA ALA A 133 3.29 20.79 6.63
C ALA A 133 2.91 21.92 7.58
N LEU A 134 3.06 21.68 8.87
CA LEU A 134 2.96 22.67 9.92
C LEU A 134 4.32 22.84 10.57
N VAL A 135 4.84 24.07 10.55
CA VAL A 135 6.10 24.41 11.19
C VAL A 135 5.84 25.38 12.33
N THR A 136 6.29 25.07 13.52
CA THR A 136 6.17 25.89 14.72
C THR A 136 7.51 26.00 15.43
N ARG A 137 7.71 27.06 16.23
CA ARG A 137 8.93 27.19 17.02
C ARG A 137 8.93 26.19 18.18
N SER A 138 10.04 25.46 18.34
CA SER A 138 10.23 24.49 19.42
C SER A 138 11.61 24.63 20.07
N ALA A 139 11.69 24.15 21.30
CA ALA A 139 12.94 24.07 22.07
C ALA A 139 13.63 22.69 21.99
N LEU A 140 13.00 21.69 21.39
CA LEU A 140 13.48 20.31 21.31
C LEU A 140 13.53 19.84 19.85
N SER A 141 14.64 19.22 19.45
CA SER A 141 14.80 18.66 18.10
C SER A 141 14.90 17.14 18.16
N ASP A 142 13.93 16.44 17.57
CA ASP A 142 14.06 15.03 17.27
C ASP A 142 14.46 14.83 15.80
N PHE A 143 15.40 13.89 15.58
CA PHE A 143 15.97 13.62 14.26
C PHE A 143 15.20 12.53 13.53
N ASN A 144 14.55 12.88 12.43
CA ASN A 144 14.05 11.90 11.44
C ASN A 144 14.17 12.45 10.01
N ARG A 145 13.79 11.65 8.97
CA ARG A 145 13.96 11.99 7.55
C ARG A 145 13.34 13.33 7.13
N ALA A 146 12.24 13.71 7.76
CA ALA A 146 11.62 15.02 7.55
C ALA A 146 12.58 16.17 7.93
N VAL A 147 13.40 15.99 8.96
CA VAL A 147 14.43 16.96 9.37
C VAL A 147 15.51 17.14 8.30
N LEU A 148 15.87 16.09 7.57
CA LEU A 148 16.83 16.18 6.47
C LEU A 148 16.28 17.01 5.32
N LEU A 149 15.01 16.82 4.95
CA LEU A 149 14.32 17.65 3.94
C LEU A 149 14.26 19.11 4.38
N LEU A 150 13.93 19.36 5.64
CA LEU A 150 13.90 20.72 6.19
C LEU A 150 15.30 21.36 6.22
N ALA A 151 16.34 20.60 6.55
CA ALA A 151 17.73 21.09 6.50
C ALA A 151 18.17 21.42 5.06
N VAL A 152 17.74 20.67 4.07
CA VAL A 152 17.98 20.98 2.64
C VAL A 152 17.23 22.26 2.23
N MET A 153 15.98 22.42 2.66
CA MET A 153 15.18 23.61 2.39
C MET A 153 15.78 24.86 3.08
N GLU A 154 16.27 24.72 4.31
CA GLU A 154 16.98 25.78 5.01
C GLU A 154 18.23 26.21 4.26
N LYS A 155 19.07 25.24 3.87
CA LYS A 155 20.38 25.51 3.25
C LYS A 155 20.27 25.99 1.81
N ARG A 156 19.28 25.53 1.04
CA ARG A 156 19.09 25.89 -0.37
C ARG A 156 17.99 26.90 -0.62
N GLY A 157 16.99 26.95 0.24
CA GLY A 157 15.84 27.87 0.15
C GLY A 157 15.97 29.14 0.96
N GLY A 158 17.04 29.30 1.75
CA GLY A 158 17.26 30.51 2.59
C GLY A 158 16.24 30.64 3.72
N LEU A 159 15.57 29.55 4.10
CA LEU A 159 14.63 29.54 5.21
C LEU A 159 15.39 29.31 6.54
N ASN A 160 15.04 30.02 7.59
CA ASN A 160 15.62 29.81 8.92
C ASN A 160 14.65 28.96 9.75
N LEU A 161 14.86 27.64 9.74
CA LEU A 161 14.04 26.65 10.42
C LEU A 161 14.68 26.12 11.71
N GLY A 162 15.89 26.60 12.06
CA GLY A 162 16.59 26.22 13.29
C GLY A 162 15.74 26.50 14.52
N GLY A 163 15.53 25.46 15.35
CA GLY A 163 14.68 25.54 16.55
C GLY A 163 13.17 25.51 16.27
N SER A 164 12.77 24.89 15.18
CA SER A 164 11.35 24.68 14.81
C SER A 164 11.00 23.20 14.79
N ASP A 165 9.80 22.86 15.24
CA ASP A 165 9.18 21.55 15.01
C ASP A 165 8.43 21.58 13.67
N ALA A 166 8.48 20.48 12.94
CA ALA A 166 7.76 20.31 11.71
C ALA A 166 6.89 19.06 11.75
N TYR A 167 5.64 19.23 11.38
CA TYR A 167 4.66 18.16 11.24
C TYR A 167 4.29 18.04 9.76
N ILE A 168 4.48 16.86 9.19
CA ILE A 168 4.21 16.59 7.78
C ILE A 168 3.12 15.52 7.69
N ASN A 169 2.09 15.78 6.93
CA ASN A 169 1.01 14.85 6.64
C ASN A 169 0.83 14.72 5.13
N VAL A 170 0.66 13.50 4.66
CA VAL A 170 0.37 13.21 3.25
C VAL A 170 -1.07 12.73 3.15
N ILE A 171 -1.86 13.48 2.39
CA ILE A 171 -3.27 13.13 2.18
C ILE A 171 -3.36 11.86 1.35
N GLY A 172 -4.23 10.93 1.77
CA GLY A 172 -4.48 9.66 1.07
C GLY A 172 -3.74 8.46 1.66
N GLY A 173 -3.04 8.61 2.79
CA GLY A 173 -2.37 7.48 3.48
C GLY A 173 -1.16 6.90 2.71
N LEU A 174 -0.63 7.65 1.74
CA LEU A 174 0.59 7.27 1.03
C LEU A 174 1.79 7.40 1.96
N LYS A 175 2.67 6.40 1.95
CA LYS A 175 3.92 6.45 2.71
C LYS A 175 4.99 7.18 1.89
N LEU A 176 5.67 8.12 2.53
CA LEU A 176 6.90 8.70 2.00
C LEU A 176 8.06 7.83 2.49
N ASP A 177 8.66 7.07 1.59
CA ASP A 177 9.89 6.30 1.86
C ASP A 177 11.15 7.18 1.78
#